data_e668e1861f3b6494704a387f84127577
#
_entry.id   e668e1861f3b6494704a387f84127577
#
_cell.length_a   1.000
_cell.length_b   1.000
_cell.length_c   1.000
_cell.angle_alpha   90.00
_cell.angle_beta   90.00
_cell.angle_gamma   90.00
#
_symmetry.space_group_name_H-M   'P 1'
#
loop_
_entity.id
_entity.type
_entity.pdbx_description
1 polymer ?
#
loop_
_entity_poly.entity_id
_entity_poly.type
_entity_poly.pdbx_seq_one_letter_code
_entity_poly.pdbx_strand_id
1 'polypeptide(L)'
;VINVSIGTNDEGNIYAYSSSIDSPVSRWGWIALLIVVTLLLVAVFAGKSGMKMLVPILLIVDLIIMVMVPAMYSGTNIMLLLGAIVWLSSITICVLKLGVRTKSFVAILVSLVMTFVFVILMYGFDNLAYLSGITYEITSFVESIIPRINTAGEIEIAMDVHALNIAIAAIMAFFAAIPVICKTIQIYDEKKDGENAIKDTIDEMKEYVSDKLVTIVPMLFTLIIPKYLLLIINKCSFAEIINSEVLGSDIVRILFIVISVVLAVPISANMGKLLIDDAHSARKE
;
A
#
# COMPACT_ATOMS: atom_id res chain seq x y z
N VAL A 1 27.54 -11.46 20.14
CA VAL A 1 27.21 -12.84 20.56
C VAL A 1 25.74 -13.06 20.24
N ILE A 2 25.44 -14.16 19.57
CA ILE A 2 24.06 -14.55 19.28
C ILE A 2 23.70 -15.64 20.27
N ASN A 3 22.76 -15.38 21.15
CA ASN A 3 22.20 -16.39 22.03
C ASN A 3 21.01 -17.03 21.30
N VAL A 4 21.15 -18.33 21.01
CA VAL A 4 20.09 -19.12 20.37
C VAL A 4 19.58 -20.10 21.41
N SER A 5 18.31 -20.00 21.74
CA SER A 5 17.65 -21.01 22.58
C SER A 5 17.33 -22.23 21.70
N ILE A 6 17.94 -23.35 22.02
CA ILE A 6 17.79 -24.61 21.30
C ILE A 6 16.89 -25.52 22.12
N GLY A 7 15.86 -26.07 21.51
CA GLY A 7 15.03 -27.13 22.07
C GLY A 7 15.17 -28.42 21.29
N THR A 8 14.85 -29.52 21.93
CA THR A 8 14.69 -30.83 21.28
C THR A 8 13.23 -31.23 21.35
N ASN A 9 12.65 -31.71 20.24
CA ASN A 9 11.32 -32.31 20.27
C ASN A 9 11.39 -33.75 20.79
N ASP A 10 10.26 -34.37 21.02
CA ASP A 10 10.17 -35.78 21.52
C ASP A 10 10.80 -36.79 20.57
N GLU A 11 11.08 -36.43 19.32
CA GLU A 11 11.78 -37.25 18.32
C GLU A 11 13.31 -37.04 18.33
N GLY A 12 13.82 -36.14 19.20
CA GLY A 12 15.26 -35.85 19.29
C GLY A 12 15.76 -34.82 18.26
N ASN A 13 14.89 -34.24 17.46
CA ASN A 13 15.28 -33.19 16.51
C ASN A 13 15.57 -31.87 17.23
N ILE A 14 16.69 -31.25 16.87
CA ILE A 14 17.11 -29.94 17.41
C ILE A 14 16.49 -28.84 16.59
N TYR A 15 15.80 -27.90 17.26
CA TYR A 15 15.28 -26.69 16.63
C TYR A 15 15.60 -25.46 17.47
N ALA A 16 15.79 -24.34 16.76
CA ALA A 16 15.98 -23.04 17.39
C ALA A 16 14.61 -22.33 17.49
N TYR A 17 14.15 -22.05 18.70
CA TYR A 17 12.84 -21.39 18.91
C TYR A 17 12.94 -19.94 19.38
N SER A 18 14.11 -19.48 19.76
CA SER A 18 14.37 -18.07 19.97
C SER A 18 15.82 -17.72 19.70
N SER A 19 16.08 -16.54 19.18
CA SER A 19 17.42 -15.96 19.07
C SER A 19 17.41 -14.58 19.70
N SER A 20 18.23 -14.34 20.71
CA SER A 20 18.51 -13.01 21.23
C SER A 20 19.94 -12.61 20.86
N ILE A 21 20.10 -11.39 20.38
CA ILE A 21 21.42 -10.84 20.13
C ILE A 21 21.74 -9.93 21.31
N ASP A 22 22.57 -10.42 22.21
CA ASP A 22 23.20 -9.62 23.24
C ASP A 22 24.31 -8.78 22.59
N SER A 23 23.93 -7.64 22.07
CA SER A 23 24.87 -6.66 21.55
C SER A 23 24.83 -5.43 22.45
N PRO A 24 25.98 -4.98 22.99
CA PRO A 24 26.06 -3.73 23.72
C PRO A 24 25.80 -2.51 22.82
N VAL A 25 25.79 -2.72 21.50
CA VAL A 25 25.48 -1.67 20.53
C VAL A 25 24.00 -1.73 20.18
N SER A 26 23.23 -0.77 20.67
CA SER A 26 21.83 -0.60 20.32
C SER A 26 21.67 -0.45 18.81
N ARG A 27 20.93 -1.34 18.17
CA ARG A 27 20.56 -1.21 16.75
C ARG A 27 19.87 0.10 16.45
N TRP A 28 19.15 0.65 17.43
CA TRP A 28 18.46 1.93 17.33
C TRP A 28 19.41 3.10 17.07
N GLY A 29 20.63 3.08 17.57
CA GLY A 29 21.62 4.11 17.26
C GLY A 29 21.97 4.18 15.78
N TRP A 30 22.16 3.03 15.14
CA TRP A 30 22.41 2.96 13.69
C TRP A 30 21.20 3.33 12.85
N ILE A 31 20.02 2.91 13.28
CA ILE A 31 18.75 3.29 12.62
C ILE A 31 18.54 4.80 12.72
N ALA A 32 18.71 5.39 13.91
CA ALA A 32 18.60 6.83 14.11
C ALA A 32 19.62 7.61 13.26
N LEU A 33 20.88 7.15 13.20
CA LEU A 33 21.89 7.73 12.33
C LEU A 33 21.46 7.70 10.87
N LEU A 34 20.96 6.55 10.38
CA LEU A 34 20.50 6.41 9.00
C LEU A 34 19.32 7.34 8.70
N ILE A 35 18.37 7.48 9.63
CA ILE A 35 17.25 8.43 9.51
C ILE A 35 17.79 9.86 9.38
N VAL A 36 18.70 10.29 10.24
CA VAL A 36 19.30 11.63 10.20
C VAL A 36 20.00 11.87 8.85
N VAL A 37 20.81 10.93 8.40
CA VAL A 37 21.51 11.02 7.11
C VAL A 37 20.50 11.13 5.96
N THR A 38 19.44 10.32 5.97
CA THR A 38 18.39 10.36 4.95
C THR A 38 17.69 11.73 4.94
N LEU A 39 17.33 12.27 6.10
CA LEU A 39 16.71 13.60 6.21
C LEU A 39 17.63 14.70 5.69
N LEU A 40 18.92 14.63 5.99
CA LEU A 40 19.92 15.57 5.48
C LEU A 40 20.04 15.49 3.95
N LEU A 41 20.09 14.27 3.38
CA LEU A 41 20.13 14.08 1.93
C LEU A 41 18.87 14.65 1.26
N VAL A 42 17.69 14.40 1.81
CA VAL A 42 16.44 14.98 1.29
C VAL A 42 16.47 16.51 1.38
N ALA A 43 16.94 17.07 2.47
CA ALA A 43 17.03 18.52 2.63
C ALA A 43 17.99 19.16 1.60
N VAL A 44 19.12 18.50 1.33
CA VAL A 44 20.16 19.02 0.40
C VAL A 44 19.70 18.87 -1.06
N PHE A 45 19.24 17.69 -1.46
CA PHE A 45 18.98 17.38 -2.87
C PHE A 45 17.54 17.69 -3.31
N ALA A 46 16.53 17.48 -2.45
CA ALA A 46 15.14 17.75 -2.78
C ALA A 46 14.65 19.12 -2.27
N GLY A 47 15.45 19.81 -1.48
CA GLY A 47 15.21 21.17 -1.00
C GLY A 47 13.87 21.31 -0.25
N LYS A 48 13.28 22.51 -0.33
CA LYS A 48 12.02 22.84 0.38
C LYS A 48 10.84 21.96 -0.06
N SER A 49 10.81 21.54 -1.33
CA SER A 49 9.73 20.68 -1.86
C SER A 49 9.81 19.28 -1.28
N GLY A 50 11.00 18.68 -1.23
CA GLY A 50 11.21 17.37 -0.61
C GLY A 50 10.90 17.38 0.90
N MET A 51 11.35 18.41 1.62
CA MET A 51 11.06 18.56 3.04
C MET A 51 9.55 18.66 3.33
N LYS A 52 8.79 19.37 2.50
CA LYS A 52 7.33 19.40 2.63
C LYS A 52 6.67 18.03 2.44
N MET A 53 7.24 17.18 1.57
CA MET A 53 6.71 15.83 1.33
C MET A 53 7.07 14.82 2.43
N LEU A 54 8.04 15.11 3.29
CA LEU A 54 8.32 14.29 4.47
C LEU A 54 7.18 14.33 5.49
N VAL A 55 6.49 15.47 5.61
CA VAL A 55 5.39 15.63 6.58
C VAL A 55 4.29 14.58 6.35
N PRO A 56 3.69 14.45 5.14
CA PRO A 56 2.69 13.41 4.90
C PRO A 56 3.25 11.99 5.05
N ILE A 57 4.51 11.76 4.66
CA ILE A 57 5.12 10.42 4.81
C ILE A 57 5.18 10.04 6.30
N LEU A 58 5.71 10.91 7.15
CA LEU A 58 5.80 10.65 8.59
C LEU A 58 4.42 10.48 9.23
N LEU A 59 3.46 11.35 8.88
CA LEU A 59 2.10 11.26 9.39
C LEU A 59 1.43 9.94 9.00
N ILE A 60 1.61 9.49 7.76
CA ILE A 60 1.02 8.24 7.27
C ILE A 60 1.64 7.03 7.97
N VAL A 61 2.98 7.02 8.13
CA VAL A 61 3.67 5.95 8.86
C VAL A 61 3.19 5.90 10.31
N ASP A 62 3.03 7.06 10.94
CA ASP A 62 2.50 7.17 12.30
C ASP A 62 1.05 6.66 12.40
N LEU A 63 0.18 7.06 11.47
CA LEU A 63 -1.21 6.57 11.39
C LEU A 63 -1.27 5.05 11.23
N ILE A 64 -0.42 4.47 10.39
CA ILE A 64 -0.39 3.01 10.21
C ILE A 64 0.08 2.32 11.49
N ILE A 65 1.19 2.75 12.08
CA ILE A 65 1.82 2.08 13.23
C ILE A 65 1.05 2.33 14.52
N MET A 66 0.67 3.60 14.79
CA MET A 66 0.11 3.99 16.07
C MET A 66 -1.42 3.93 16.14
N VAL A 67 -2.10 3.93 14.99
CA VAL A 67 -3.57 3.90 14.95
C VAL A 67 -4.08 2.61 14.34
N MET A 68 -3.67 2.28 13.10
CA MET A 68 -4.21 1.13 12.39
C MET A 68 -3.87 -0.18 13.10
N VAL A 69 -2.61 -0.42 13.40
CA VAL A 69 -2.17 -1.70 14.01
C VAL A 69 -2.80 -1.94 15.38
N PRO A 70 -2.82 -1.00 16.33
CA PRO A 70 -3.50 -1.20 17.61
C PRO A 70 -5.03 -1.35 17.47
N ALA A 71 -5.66 -0.60 16.57
CA ALA A 71 -7.09 -0.68 16.33
C ALA A 71 -7.50 -2.04 15.72
N MET A 72 -6.67 -2.58 14.83
CA MET A 72 -6.86 -3.94 14.30
C MET A 72 -6.74 -4.99 15.41
N TYR A 73 -5.77 -4.83 16.30
CA TYR A 73 -5.59 -5.72 17.45
C TYR A 73 -6.79 -5.69 18.42
N SER A 74 -7.46 -4.54 18.54
CA SER A 74 -8.68 -4.38 19.35
C SER A 74 -9.96 -4.90 18.66
N GLY A 75 -9.87 -5.51 17.46
CA GLY A 75 -11.01 -6.06 16.73
C GLY A 75 -11.82 -5.01 15.94
N THR A 76 -11.28 -3.81 15.72
CA THR A 76 -11.96 -2.80 14.90
C THR A 76 -12.04 -3.26 13.43
N ASN A 77 -13.15 -2.95 12.76
CA ASN A 77 -13.35 -3.32 11.36
C ASN A 77 -12.25 -2.74 10.46
N ILE A 78 -11.52 -3.62 9.78
CA ILE A 78 -10.35 -3.30 8.94
C ILE A 78 -10.72 -2.37 7.78
N MET A 79 -11.89 -2.57 7.16
CA MET A 79 -12.34 -1.74 6.03
C MET A 79 -12.67 -0.31 6.46
N LEU A 80 -13.17 -0.12 7.67
CA LEU A 80 -13.41 1.20 8.24
C LEU A 80 -12.08 1.92 8.52
N LEU A 81 -11.10 1.20 9.07
CA LEU A 81 -9.75 1.72 9.29
C LEU A 81 -9.05 2.09 7.96
N LEU A 82 -9.17 1.25 6.95
CA LEU A 82 -8.70 1.54 5.60
C LEU A 82 -9.28 2.87 5.08
N GLY A 83 -10.62 3.01 5.17
CA GLY A 83 -11.29 4.23 4.74
C GLY A 83 -10.78 5.48 5.46
N ALA A 84 -10.58 5.41 6.77
CA ALA A 84 -10.06 6.53 7.58
C ALA A 84 -8.62 6.89 7.18
N ILE A 85 -7.74 5.92 7.00
CA ILE A 85 -6.35 6.14 6.61
C ILE A 85 -6.25 6.75 5.21
N VAL A 86 -6.98 6.19 4.25
CA VAL A 86 -7.01 6.69 2.87
C VAL A 86 -7.54 8.13 2.84
N TRP A 87 -8.60 8.42 3.62
CA TRP A 87 -9.18 9.76 3.70
C TRP A 87 -8.19 10.79 4.27
N LEU A 88 -7.60 10.51 5.42
CA LEU A 88 -6.63 11.40 6.07
C LEU A 88 -5.37 11.59 5.22
N SER A 89 -4.87 10.51 4.62
CA SER A 89 -3.71 10.54 3.73
C SER A 89 -4.00 11.35 2.46
N SER A 90 -5.20 11.19 1.87
CA SER A 90 -5.62 11.96 0.70
C SER A 90 -5.65 13.46 0.98
N ILE A 91 -6.27 13.86 2.09
CA ILE A 91 -6.33 15.27 2.50
C ILE A 91 -4.91 15.82 2.63
N THR A 92 -4.06 15.13 3.40
CA THR A 92 -2.70 15.60 3.68
C THR A 92 -1.86 15.72 2.42
N ILE A 93 -1.84 14.68 1.55
CA ILE A 93 -1.03 14.69 0.34
C ILE A 93 -1.56 15.69 -0.67
N CYS A 94 -2.88 15.70 -0.93
CA CYS A 94 -3.46 16.56 -1.97
C CYS A 94 -3.36 18.03 -1.59
N VAL A 95 -3.62 18.39 -0.33
CA VAL A 95 -3.50 19.77 0.16
C VAL A 95 -2.07 20.28 0.12
N LEU A 96 -1.10 19.46 0.53
CA LEU A 96 0.32 19.85 0.49
C LEU A 96 0.86 19.95 -0.94
N LYS A 97 0.32 19.16 -1.87
CA LYS A 97 0.79 19.11 -3.27
C LYS A 97 0.11 20.15 -4.16
N LEU A 98 -1.19 20.31 -4.03
CA LEU A 98 -2.01 21.15 -4.91
C LEU A 98 -2.44 22.47 -4.26
N GLY A 99 -2.21 22.64 -2.96
CA GLY A 99 -2.68 23.76 -2.15
C GLY A 99 -4.16 23.63 -1.77
N VAL A 100 -4.69 24.54 -0.99
CA VAL A 100 -6.12 24.57 -0.60
C VAL A 100 -6.93 25.19 -1.73
N ARG A 101 -7.30 24.40 -2.71
CA ARG A 101 -8.03 24.85 -3.93
C ARG A 101 -9.03 23.77 -4.36
N THR A 102 -9.96 24.09 -5.26
CA THR A 102 -10.94 23.17 -5.84
C THR A 102 -10.28 21.89 -6.38
N LYS A 103 -9.13 22.01 -7.04
CA LYS A 103 -8.37 20.88 -7.55
C LYS A 103 -7.91 19.88 -6.48
N SER A 104 -7.61 20.35 -5.26
CA SER A 104 -7.27 19.45 -4.15
C SER A 104 -8.48 18.67 -3.69
N PHE A 105 -9.65 19.31 -3.61
CA PHE A 105 -10.89 18.63 -3.28
C PHE A 105 -11.24 17.55 -4.32
N VAL A 106 -11.11 17.86 -5.60
CA VAL A 106 -11.30 16.88 -6.69
C VAL A 106 -10.33 15.73 -6.57
N ALA A 107 -9.03 15.98 -6.29
CA ALA A 107 -8.03 14.94 -6.11
C ALA A 107 -8.35 14.02 -4.92
N ILE A 108 -8.82 14.57 -3.80
CA ILE A 108 -9.26 13.80 -2.63
C ILE A 108 -10.44 12.90 -3.01
N LEU A 109 -11.45 13.45 -3.65
CA LEU A 109 -12.64 12.71 -4.05
C LEU A 109 -12.29 11.57 -5.02
N VAL A 110 -11.47 11.85 -6.04
CA VAL A 110 -11.01 10.84 -7.00
C VAL A 110 -10.24 9.72 -6.29
N SER A 111 -9.35 10.07 -5.35
CA SER A 111 -8.56 9.04 -4.65
C SER A 111 -9.42 8.13 -3.78
N LEU A 112 -10.48 8.65 -3.16
CA LEU A 112 -11.46 7.85 -2.42
C LEU A 112 -12.26 6.93 -3.34
N VAL A 113 -12.77 7.47 -4.46
CA VAL A 113 -13.50 6.68 -5.47
C VAL A 113 -12.61 5.56 -6.03
N MET A 114 -11.36 5.88 -6.38
CA MET A 114 -10.41 4.89 -6.89
C MET A 114 -10.13 3.78 -5.88
N THR A 115 -9.95 4.12 -4.60
CA THR A 115 -9.74 3.11 -3.55
C THR A 115 -10.97 2.24 -3.37
N PHE A 116 -12.16 2.83 -3.39
CA PHE A 116 -13.41 2.08 -3.30
C PHE A 116 -13.61 1.12 -4.48
N VAL A 117 -13.38 1.59 -5.70
CA VAL A 117 -13.42 0.76 -6.92
C VAL A 117 -12.39 -0.38 -6.83
N PHE A 118 -11.18 -0.09 -6.38
CA PHE A 118 -10.14 -1.10 -6.18
C PHE A 118 -10.59 -2.20 -5.21
N VAL A 119 -11.14 -1.82 -4.05
CA VAL A 119 -11.62 -2.78 -3.04
C VAL A 119 -12.71 -3.69 -3.61
N ILE A 120 -13.68 -3.11 -4.34
CA ILE A 120 -14.76 -3.90 -4.98
C ILE A 120 -14.19 -4.88 -6.01
N LEU A 121 -13.30 -4.41 -6.87
CA LEU A 121 -12.72 -5.25 -7.92
C LEU A 121 -11.86 -6.37 -7.32
N MET A 122 -11.04 -6.05 -6.32
CA MET A 122 -10.18 -7.02 -5.65
C MET A 122 -11.03 -8.08 -4.94
N TYR A 123 -12.03 -7.65 -4.15
CA TYR A 123 -12.95 -8.55 -3.46
C TYR A 123 -13.72 -9.46 -4.44
N GLY A 124 -14.21 -8.87 -5.54
CA GLY A 124 -14.90 -9.63 -6.59
C GLY A 124 -14.00 -10.66 -7.25
N PHE A 125 -12.74 -10.29 -7.55
CA PHE A 125 -11.78 -11.20 -8.17
C PHE A 125 -11.33 -12.32 -7.22
N ASP A 126 -11.05 -12.00 -5.95
CA ASP A 126 -10.67 -12.99 -4.95
C ASP A 126 -11.76 -14.07 -4.78
N ASN A 127 -13.03 -13.66 -4.80
CA ASN A 127 -14.14 -14.61 -4.77
C ASN A 127 -14.23 -15.47 -6.05
N LEU A 128 -13.97 -14.89 -7.22
CA LEU A 128 -13.98 -15.63 -8.50
C LEU A 128 -12.80 -16.58 -8.63
N ALA A 129 -11.64 -16.20 -8.12
CA ALA A 129 -10.40 -16.98 -8.18
C ALA A 129 -10.24 -17.94 -6.99
N TYR A 130 -11.22 -17.98 -6.08
CA TYR A 130 -11.16 -18.78 -4.85
C TYR A 130 -9.91 -18.50 -4.00
N LEU A 131 -9.46 -17.24 -3.94
CA LEU A 131 -8.34 -16.83 -3.11
C LEU A 131 -8.82 -16.57 -1.68
N SER A 132 -8.28 -17.29 -0.70
CA SER A 132 -8.65 -17.10 0.71
C SER A 132 -8.02 -15.86 1.34
N GLY A 133 -7.08 -15.24 0.65
CA GLY A 133 -6.29 -14.13 1.17
C GLY A 133 -5.17 -14.55 2.12
N ILE A 134 -4.94 -15.86 2.28
CA ILE A 134 -3.85 -16.39 3.11
C ILE A 134 -2.54 -16.18 2.36
N THR A 135 -1.79 -15.17 2.77
CA THR A 135 -0.43 -14.94 2.28
C THR A 135 0.59 -15.56 3.24
N TYR A 136 1.83 -15.72 2.78
CA TYR A 136 2.92 -16.27 3.62
C TYR A 136 3.11 -15.45 4.91
N GLU A 137 3.03 -14.12 4.83
CA GLU A 137 3.16 -13.23 5.97
C GLU A 137 2.05 -13.48 7.00
N ILE A 138 0.83 -13.68 6.52
CA ILE A 138 -0.33 -13.93 7.37
C ILE A 138 -0.23 -15.32 7.99
N THR A 139 0.20 -16.32 7.23
CA THR A 139 0.40 -17.69 7.75
C THR A 139 1.43 -17.69 8.88
N SER A 140 2.58 -17.06 8.68
CA SER A 140 3.62 -16.96 9.70
C SER A 140 3.18 -16.17 10.92
N PHE A 141 2.32 -15.17 10.74
CA PHE A 141 1.71 -14.42 11.83
C PHE A 141 0.73 -15.29 12.61
N VAL A 142 -0.17 -16.01 11.93
CA VAL A 142 -1.12 -16.94 12.54
C VAL A 142 -0.38 -18.04 13.30
N GLU A 143 0.64 -18.65 12.71
CA GLU A 143 1.47 -19.65 13.39
C GLU A 143 2.14 -19.11 14.67
N SER A 144 2.53 -17.84 14.69
CA SER A 144 3.10 -17.20 15.87
C SER A 144 2.06 -16.96 17.00
N ILE A 145 0.77 -16.94 16.66
CA ILE A 145 -0.35 -16.73 17.61
C ILE A 145 -0.90 -18.05 18.14
N ILE A 146 -0.77 -19.15 17.41
CA ILE A 146 -1.26 -20.49 17.80
C ILE A 146 -0.85 -20.90 19.24
N PRO A 147 0.36 -20.60 19.76
CA PRO A 147 0.70 -20.91 21.17
C PRO A 147 -0.11 -20.14 22.22
N ARG A 148 -0.92 -19.17 21.82
CA ARG A 148 -1.83 -18.43 22.71
C ARG A 148 -3.25 -18.98 22.71
N ILE A 149 -3.43 -20.26 22.30
CA ILE A 149 -4.71 -20.95 22.37
C ILE A 149 -5.17 -20.97 23.84
N ASN A 150 -6.32 -20.39 24.11
CA ASN A 150 -6.99 -20.46 25.39
C ASN A 150 -7.21 -21.93 25.77
N THR A 151 -7.18 -22.21 27.05
CA THR A 151 -7.44 -23.53 27.69
C THR A 151 -8.76 -24.19 27.26
N ALA A 152 -9.59 -23.52 26.45
CA ALA A 152 -10.84 -24.03 25.87
C ALA A 152 -10.71 -24.62 24.45
N GLY A 153 -9.53 -24.56 23.83
CA GLY A 153 -9.29 -25.19 22.52
C GLY A 153 -9.89 -24.46 21.30
N GLU A 154 -10.45 -23.27 21.49
CA GLU A 154 -11.00 -22.45 20.41
C GLU A 154 -10.00 -21.36 20.01
N ILE A 155 -9.60 -21.37 18.73
CA ILE A 155 -8.78 -20.31 18.14
C ILE A 155 -9.75 -19.23 17.66
N GLU A 156 -10.06 -18.27 18.51
CA GLU A 156 -10.79 -17.08 18.10
C GLU A 156 -9.77 -16.09 17.48
N ILE A 157 -9.48 -16.27 16.19
CA ILE A 157 -8.81 -15.23 15.42
C ILE A 157 -9.87 -14.18 15.13
N ALA A 158 -9.94 -13.15 15.98
CA ALA A 158 -10.89 -12.04 15.85
C ALA A 158 -10.63 -11.17 14.59
N MET A 159 -9.65 -11.54 13.74
CA MET A 159 -9.22 -10.74 12.60
C MET A 159 -9.63 -11.42 11.29
N ASP A 160 -10.37 -10.70 10.46
CA ASP A 160 -10.67 -11.12 9.10
C ASP A 160 -9.41 -11.00 8.20
N VAL A 161 -8.79 -12.16 7.96
CA VAL A 161 -7.55 -12.29 7.16
C VAL A 161 -7.75 -11.84 5.73
N HIS A 162 -8.89 -12.16 5.13
CA HIS A 162 -9.21 -11.76 3.77
C HIS A 162 -9.37 -10.24 3.66
N ALA A 163 -10.11 -9.63 4.57
CA ALA A 163 -10.24 -8.18 4.64
C ALA A 163 -8.88 -7.49 4.89
N LEU A 164 -8.00 -8.08 5.70
CA LEU A 164 -6.64 -7.55 5.91
C LEU A 164 -5.82 -7.56 4.62
N ASN A 165 -5.85 -8.65 3.86
CA ASN A 165 -5.13 -8.76 2.59
C ASN A 165 -5.59 -7.70 1.59
N ILE A 166 -6.91 -7.53 1.44
CA ILE A 166 -7.51 -6.51 0.57
C ILE A 166 -7.13 -5.10 1.04
N ALA A 167 -7.16 -4.84 2.35
CA ALA A 167 -6.80 -3.53 2.90
C ALA A 167 -5.33 -3.17 2.63
N ILE A 168 -4.40 -4.11 2.81
CA ILE A 168 -2.98 -3.92 2.48
C ILE A 168 -2.82 -3.62 0.99
N ALA A 169 -3.46 -4.41 0.12
CA ALA A 169 -3.42 -4.19 -1.33
C ALA A 169 -4.00 -2.82 -1.72
N ALA A 170 -5.12 -2.41 -1.10
CA ALA A 170 -5.75 -1.12 -1.34
C ALA A 170 -4.89 0.06 -0.89
N ILE A 171 -4.20 -0.04 0.24
CA ILE A 171 -3.23 0.97 0.69
C ILE A 171 -2.08 1.10 -0.32
N MET A 172 -1.53 -0.02 -0.79
CA MET A 172 -0.46 -0.01 -1.79
C MET A 172 -0.93 0.62 -3.10
N ALA A 173 -2.12 0.25 -3.59
CA ALA A 173 -2.72 0.81 -4.80
C ALA A 173 -2.99 2.31 -4.67
N PHE A 174 -3.50 2.75 -3.52
CA PHE A 174 -3.71 4.16 -3.21
C PHE A 174 -2.41 4.97 -3.29
N PHE A 175 -1.34 4.52 -2.63
CA PHE A 175 -0.05 5.23 -2.66
C PHE A 175 0.61 5.20 -4.04
N ALA A 176 0.38 4.16 -4.84
CA ALA A 176 0.82 4.11 -6.22
C ALA A 176 0.06 5.09 -7.13
N ALA A 177 -1.26 5.21 -6.93
CA ALA A 177 -2.14 6.00 -7.78
C ALA A 177 -2.18 7.50 -7.42
N ILE A 178 -2.06 7.89 -6.13
CA ILE A 178 -2.26 9.28 -5.69
C ILE A 178 -1.31 10.29 -6.36
N PRO A 179 -0.02 10.01 -6.63
CA PRO A 179 0.84 10.93 -7.39
C PRO A 179 0.35 11.16 -8.82
N VAL A 180 -0.21 10.10 -9.44
CA VAL A 180 -0.78 10.15 -10.80
C VAL A 180 -2.06 10.99 -10.79
N ILE A 181 -2.97 10.77 -9.83
CA ILE A 181 -4.19 11.54 -9.64
C ILE A 181 -3.88 13.05 -9.51
N CYS A 182 -2.96 13.40 -8.59
CA CYS A 182 -2.59 14.79 -8.37
C CYS A 182 -2.00 15.45 -9.64
N LYS A 183 -1.14 14.72 -10.37
CA LYS A 183 -0.52 15.23 -11.59
C LYS A 183 -1.54 15.38 -12.72
N THR A 184 -2.44 14.41 -12.90
CA THR A 184 -3.49 14.46 -13.92
C THR A 184 -4.43 15.65 -13.69
N ILE A 185 -4.87 15.86 -12.45
CA ILE A 185 -5.77 16.99 -12.12
C ILE A 185 -5.06 18.32 -12.29
N GLN A 186 -3.75 18.40 -12.00
CA GLN A 186 -2.97 19.60 -12.23
C GLN A 186 -2.90 19.93 -13.73
N ILE A 187 -2.56 18.96 -14.58
CA ILE A 187 -2.48 19.16 -16.05
C ILE A 187 -3.84 19.48 -16.61
N TYR A 188 -4.91 18.82 -16.14
CA TYR A 188 -6.27 19.13 -16.56
C TYR A 188 -6.65 20.59 -16.23
N ASP A 189 -6.38 21.07 -15.01
CA ASP A 189 -6.67 22.45 -14.60
C ASP A 189 -5.90 23.49 -15.46
N GLU A 190 -4.70 23.12 -15.94
CA GLU A 190 -3.90 23.97 -16.85
C GLU A 190 -4.45 23.99 -18.29
N LYS A 191 -5.13 22.92 -18.73
CA LYS A 191 -5.63 22.74 -20.11
C LYS A 191 -7.14 22.86 -20.27
N LYS A 192 -7.89 23.10 -19.23
CA LYS A 192 -9.38 23.05 -19.18
C LYS A 192 -10.09 23.94 -20.21
N ASP A 193 -9.45 25.06 -20.60
CA ASP A 193 -10.02 26.00 -21.59
C ASP A 193 -9.86 25.49 -23.05
N GLY A 194 -9.17 24.36 -23.26
CA GLY A 194 -8.97 23.76 -24.57
C GLY A 194 -10.13 22.85 -25.01
N GLU A 195 -10.41 22.81 -26.31
CA GLU A 195 -11.49 22.03 -26.92
C GLU A 195 -11.37 20.52 -26.64
N ASN A 196 -10.14 20.01 -26.49
CA ASN A 196 -9.80 18.60 -26.25
C ASN A 196 -9.07 18.35 -24.93
N ALA A 197 -9.36 19.15 -23.89
CA ALA A 197 -8.63 19.14 -22.61
C ALA A 197 -8.44 17.75 -21.99
N ILE A 198 -9.45 16.87 -22.02
CA ILE A 198 -9.34 15.50 -21.52
C ILE A 198 -8.32 14.70 -22.33
N LYS A 199 -8.44 14.71 -23.65
CA LYS A 199 -7.55 13.95 -24.56
C LYS A 199 -6.11 14.40 -24.39
N ASP A 200 -5.88 15.71 -24.40
CA ASP A 200 -4.56 16.31 -24.26
C ASP A 200 -3.93 16.01 -22.88
N THR A 201 -4.77 15.97 -21.84
CA THR A 201 -4.32 15.55 -20.50
C THR A 201 -3.93 14.07 -20.48
N ILE A 202 -4.75 13.19 -21.06
CA ILE A 202 -4.45 11.76 -21.13
C ILE A 202 -3.17 11.51 -21.93
N ASP A 203 -3.00 12.19 -23.07
CA ASP A 203 -1.82 12.00 -23.92
C ASP A 203 -0.53 12.45 -23.22
N GLU A 204 -0.55 13.57 -22.49
CA GLU A 204 0.60 14.02 -21.70
C GLU A 204 0.93 13.09 -20.52
N MET A 205 -0.09 12.46 -19.94
CA MET A 205 0.10 11.56 -18.81
C MET A 205 0.67 10.19 -19.20
N LYS A 206 0.67 9.79 -20.49
CA LYS A 206 1.15 8.47 -20.93
C LYS A 206 2.60 8.21 -20.53
N GLU A 207 3.49 9.15 -20.78
CA GLU A 207 4.90 9.05 -20.41
C GLU A 207 5.08 8.95 -18.90
N TYR A 208 4.41 9.85 -18.15
CA TYR A 208 4.49 9.85 -16.70
C TYR A 208 4.01 8.53 -16.08
N VAL A 209 2.92 7.94 -16.58
CA VAL A 209 2.41 6.65 -16.14
C VAL A 209 3.39 5.54 -16.47
N SER A 210 3.95 5.55 -17.68
CA SER A 210 4.97 4.57 -18.11
C SER A 210 6.16 4.56 -17.15
N ASP A 211 6.71 5.73 -16.84
CA ASP A 211 7.83 5.90 -15.90
C ASP A 211 7.48 5.38 -14.50
N LYS A 212 6.26 5.64 -14.05
CA LYS A 212 5.77 5.12 -12.77
C LYS A 212 5.67 3.60 -12.76
N LEU A 213 5.14 3.00 -13.81
CA LEU A 213 5.01 1.54 -13.92
C LEU A 213 6.37 0.85 -13.98
N VAL A 214 7.33 1.41 -14.75
CA VAL A 214 8.70 0.89 -14.81
C VAL A 214 9.38 0.89 -13.44
N THR A 215 9.02 1.81 -12.56
CA THR A 215 9.57 1.87 -11.20
C THR A 215 8.81 0.97 -10.22
N ILE A 216 7.48 1.02 -10.23
CA ILE A 216 6.64 0.36 -9.22
C ILE A 216 6.59 -1.15 -9.45
N VAL A 217 6.43 -1.60 -10.70
CA VAL A 217 6.25 -3.03 -11.00
C VAL A 217 7.46 -3.87 -10.58
N PRO A 218 8.71 -3.57 -10.97
CA PRO A 218 9.87 -4.32 -10.51
C PRO A 218 10.02 -4.29 -8.98
N MET A 219 9.76 -3.13 -8.33
CA MET A 219 9.83 -3.00 -6.89
C MET A 219 8.85 -3.95 -6.19
N LEU A 220 7.61 -4.05 -6.67
CA LEU A 220 6.62 -4.96 -6.12
C LEU A 220 6.98 -6.43 -6.38
N PHE A 221 7.52 -6.76 -7.57
CA PHE A 221 7.98 -8.11 -7.86
C PHE A 221 9.15 -8.56 -6.99
N THR A 222 10.00 -7.64 -6.51
CA THR A 222 11.08 -8.03 -5.58
C THR A 222 10.55 -8.56 -4.25
N LEU A 223 9.34 -8.17 -3.83
CA LEU A 223 8.69 -8.67 -2.61
C LEU A 223 8.28 -10.15 -2.72
N ILE A 224 8.13 -10.65 -3.95
CA ILE A 224 7.76 -12.05 -4.21
C ILE A 224 8.98 -12.99 -4.13
N ILE A 225 10.20 -12.46 -4.31
CA ILE A 225 11.42 -13.30 -4.40
C ILE A 225 11.59 -14.25 -3.21
N PRO A 226 11.45 -13.84 -1.94
CA PRO A 226 11.62 -14.76 -0.81
C PRO A 226 10.61 -15.92 -0.84
N LYS A 227 9.36 -15.63 -1.23
CA LYS A 227 8.27 -16.61 -1.33
C LYS A 227 8.54 -17.61 -2.45
N TYR A 228 8.95 -17.10 -3.61
CA TYR A 228 9.34 -17.92 -4.75
C TYR A 228 10.51 -18.85 -4.42
N LEU A 229 11.54 -18.35 -3.75
CA LEU A 229 12.67 -19.15 -3.26
C LEU A 229 12.21 -20.24 -2.30
N LEU A 230 11.29 -19.95 -1.38
CA LEU A 230 10.74 -20.93 -0.46
C LEU A 230 10.06 -22.08 -1.19
N LEU A 231 9.27 -21.80 -2.22
CA LEU A 231 8.62 -22.82 -3.04
C LEU A 231 9.62 -23.68 -3.80
N ILE A 232 10.70 -23.09 -4.33
CA ILE A 232 11.78 -23.82 -4.98
C ILE A 232 12.53 -24.74 -3.98
N ILE A 233 12.86 -24.24 -2.80
CA ILE A 233 13.53 -24.99 -1.74
C ILE A 233 12.69 -26.21 -1.33
N ASN A 234 11.37 -26.04 -1.26
CA ASN A 234 10.42 -27.12 -0.99
C ASN A 234 10.23 -28.07 -2.19
N LYS A 235 11.01 -27.91 -3.27
CA LYS A 235 10.96 -28.74 -4.48
C LYS A 235 9.58 -28.78 -5.16
N CYS A 236 8.80 -27.72 -5.02
CA CYS A 236 7.53 -27.57 -5.73
C CYS A 236 7.79 -27.58 -7.25
N SER A 237 6.97 -28.28 -8.00
CA SER A 237 6.99 -28.25 -9.46
C SER A 237 6.55 -26.88 -9.98
N PHE A 238 6.90 -26.54 -11.20
CA PHE A 238 6.48 -25.26 -11.82
C PHE A 238 4.96 -25.06 -11.83
N ALA A 239 4.21 -26.14 -12.03
CA ALA A 239 2.76 -26.13 -11.99
C ALA A 239 2.21 -25.83 -10.58
N GLU A 240 2.82 -26.41 -9.55
CA GLU A 240 2.46 -26.11 -8.15
C GLU A 240 2.82 -24.69 -7.76
N ILE A 241 3.95 -24.17 -8.24
CA ILE A 241 4.38 -22.79 -7.98
C ILE A 241 3.36 -21.79 -8.56
N ILE A 242 2.96 -21.97 -9.84
CA ILE A 242 2.00 -21.08 -10.50
C ILE A 242 0.61 -21.18 -9.87
N ASN A 243 0.19 -22.36 -9.44
CA ASN A 243 -1.10 -22.57 -8.78
C ASN A 243 -1.06 -22.32 -7.27
N SER A 244 0.10 -21.93 -6.72
CA SER A 244 0.22 -21.58 -5.31
C SER A 244 -0.61 -20.35 -5.00
N GLU A 245 -1.52 -20.45 -4.05
CA GLU A 245 -2.33 -19.32 -3.61
C GLU A 245 -1.46 -18.16 -3.09
N VAL A 246 -0.38 -18.47 -2.38
CA VAL A 246 0.55 -17.49 -1.83
C VAL A 246 1.17 -16.62 -2.93
N LEU A 247 1.61 -17.23 -4.03
CA LEU A 247 2.18 -16.49 -5.16
C LEU A 247 1.08 -15.85 -6.01
N GLY A 248 -0.02 -16.55 -6.22
CA GLY A 248 -1.17 -16.07 -6.98
C GLY A 248 -1.76 -14.79 -6.39
N SER A 249 -1.96 -14.74 -5.09
CA SER A 249 -2.47 -13.55 -4.39
C SER A 249 -1.55 -12.34 -4.58
N ASP A 250 -0.23 -12.53 -4.53
CA ASP A 250 0.71 -11.42 -4.74
C ASP A 250 0.72 -10.93 -6.19
N ILE A 251 0.68 -11.84 -7.16
CA ILE A 251 0.61 -11.47 -8.59
C ILE A 251 -0.67 -10.69 -8.86
N VAL A 252 -1.81 -11.18 -8.37
CA VAL A 252 -3.11 -10.51 -8.51
C VAL A 252 -3.05 -9.12 -7.89
N ARG A 253 -2.49 -8.97 -6.70
CA ARG A 253 -2.29 -7.68 -6.04
C ARG A 253 -1.49 -6.72 -6.90
N ILE A 254 -0.37 -7.16 -7.47
CA ILE A 254 0.47 -6.34 -8.35
C ILE A 254 -0.31 -5.90 -9.59
N LEU A 255 -1.02 -6.81 -10.23
CA LEU A 255 -1.82 -6.49 -11.42
C LEU A 255 -2.92 -5.47 -11.11
N PHE A 256 -3.62 -5.58 -9.98
CA PHE A 256 -4.62 -4.60 -9.59
C PHE A 256 -4.01 -3.24 -9.23
N ILE A 257 -2.79 -3.20 -8.65
CA ILE A 257 -2.07 -1.93 -8.43
C ILE A 257 -1.75 -1.27 -9.78
N VAL A 258 -1.27 -2.03 -10.77
CA VAL A 258 -1.02 -1.54 -12.13
C VAL A 258 -2.30 -0.99 -12.77
N ILE A 259 -3.40 -1.75 -12.69
CA ILE A 259 -4.71 -1.33 -13.19
C ILE A 259 -5.14 -0.01 -12.52
N SER A 260 -4.97 0.12 -11.20
CA SER A 260 -5.32 1.35 -10.48
C SER A 260 -4.51 2.56 -10.94
N VAL A 261 -3.21 2.39 -11.17
CA VAL A 261 -2.32 3.47 -11.68
C VAL A 261 -2.76 3.92 -13.07
N VAL A 262 -3.09 2.98 -13.96
CA VAL A 262 -3.52 3.29 -15.33
C VAL A 262 -4.91 3.94 -15.33
N LEU A 263 -5.87 3.40 -14.59
CA LEU A 263 -7.23 3.93 -14.51
C LEU A 263 -7.31 5.28 -13.78
N ALA A 264 -6.32 5.61 -12.95
CA ALA A 264 -6.25 6.91 -12.29
C ALA A 264 -6.25 8.08 -13.28
N VAL A 265 -5.66 7.92 -14.46
CA VAL A 265 -5.61 9.00 -15.46
C VAL A 265 -6.99 9.34 -16.05
N PRO A 266 -7.69 8.40 -16.73
CA PRO A 266 -8.98 8.74 -17.33
C PRO A 266 -10.04 9.11 -16.28
N ILE A 267 -10.03 8.50 -15.10
CA ILE A 267 -10.97 8.82 -14.05
C ILE A 267 -10.71 10.23 -13.50
N SER A 268 -9.44 10.59 -13.24
CA SER A 268 -9.09 11.93 -12.76
C SER A 268 -9.38 13.01 -13.78
N ALA A 269 -9.12 12.78 -15.06
CA ALA A 269 -9.39 13.75 -16.13
C ALA A 269 -10.89 13.99 -16.30
N ASN A 270 -11.73 12.93 -16.27
CA ASN A 270 -13.17 13.06 -16.38
C ASN A 270 -13.79 13.73 -15.13
N MET A 271 -13.35 13.36 -13.93
CA MET A 271 -13.80 13.99 -12.70
C MET A 271 -13.33 15.46 -12.60
N GLY A 272 -12.13 15.75 -13.12
CA GLY A 272 -11.63 17.11 -13.30
C GLY A 272 -12.60 17.95 -14.14
N LYS A 273 -13.04 17.43 -15.28
CA LYS A 273 -14.03 18.09 -16.14
C LYS A 273 -15.33 18.36 -15.41
N LEU A 274 -15.90 17.35 -14.75
CA LEU A 274 -17.19 17.47 -14.08
C LEU A 274 -17.17 18.49 -12.92
N LEU A 275 -16.09 18.52 -12.13
CA LEU A 275 -16.08 19.27 -10.87
C LEU A 275 -15.32 20.59 -10.95
N ILE A 276 -14.31 20.72 -11.80
CA ILE A 276 -13.56 21.98 -11.95
C ILE A 276 -14.30 22.94 -12.87
N ASP A 277 -14.89 22.44 -13.95
CA ASP A 277 -15.64 23.27 -14.89
C ASP A 277 -16.93 23.81 -14.25
N ASP A 278 -17.67 22.98 -13.49
CA ASP A 278 -18.87 23.42 -12.76
C ASP A 278 -18.54 24.49 -11.72
N ALA A 279 -17.44 24.33 -10.98
CA ALA A 279 -17.01 25.33 -9.99
C ALA A 279 -16.59 26.66 -10.63
N HIS A 280 -16.14 26.66 -11.89
CA HIS A 280 -15.82 27.88 -12.64
C HIS A 280 -17.07 28.56 -13.20
N SER A 281 -18.08 27.79 -13.64
CA SER A 281 -19.36 28.30 -14.13
C SER A 281 -20.12 29.04 -13.01
N ALA A 282 -20.19 28.40 -11.83
CA ALA A 282 -20.83 28.96 -10.64
C ALA A 282 -20.16 30.26 -10.09
N ARG A 283 -18.91 30.52 -10.48
CA ARG A 283 -18.18 31.74 -10.06
C ARG A 283 -18.36 32.92 -11.01
N LYS A 284 -18.85 32.65 -12.22
CA LYS A 284 -19.10 33.68 -13.26
C LYS A 284 -20.56 34.23 -13.23
N GLU A 285 -21.45 33.53 -12.54
CA GLU A 285 -22.80 34.00 -12.17
C GLU A 285 -22.77 34.78 -10.83
#